data_26c9be22839d41066b4065cbb066f2bc
#
_entry.id   26c9be22839d41066b4065cbb066f2bc
#
_cell.length_a   1.000
_cell.length_b   1.000
_cell.length_c   1.000
_cell.angle_alpha   90.00
_cell.angle_beta   90.00
_cell.angle_gamma   90.00
#
_symmetry.space_group_name_H-M   'P 1'
#
loop_
_entity.id
_entity.type
_entity.pdbx_description
1 polymer ?
#
loop_
_entity_poly.entity_id
_entity_poly.type
_entity_poly.pdbx_seq_one_letter_code
_entity_poly.pdbx_strand_id
1 'polypeptide(L)'
;DFYTDKNGNRIYYSRTENGIYGSPAQGASGIVNFSIGNNLEMKVKNTKDTITGERKIILLESFNVSSGYDLAKDSLNWQPLRLTARTTLLNRLQLNYSASYTPYVLDSLGRLTNELLFDKEGILFKRQNSQWTLNLSWQINPKKSQNQHSNQPSQADYSPTELMYSPFANPNEILPDYVDFSIPWNLSLGLS
;
A
#
# COMPACT_ATOMS: atom_id res chain seq x y z
N ASP A 1 18.28 -11.18 -38.01
CA ASP A 1 18.56 -12.26 -38.99
C ASP A 1 17.34 -13.16 -39.13
N PHE A 2 17.27 -13.88 -40.26
CA PHE A 2 16.23 -14.87 -40.49
C PHE A 2 16.80 -16.07 -41.25
N TYR A 3 16.17 -17.20 -41.07
CA TYR A 3 16.37 -18.36 -41.95
C TYR A 3 15.02 -18.81 -42.51
N THR A 4 15.06 -19.49 -43.64
CA THR A 4 13.86 -20.03 -44.27
C THR A 4 13.73 -21.50 -43.91
N ASP A 5 12.58 -21.89 -43.36
CA ASP A 5 12.29 -23.28 -43.04
C ASP A 5 12.04 -24.13 -44.29
N LYS A 6 11.89 -25.45 -44.15
CA LYS A 6 11.62 -26.38 -45.25
C LYS A 6 10.31 -26.08 -46.00
N ASN A 7 9.39 -25.32 -45.39
CA ASN A 7 8.10 -24.96 -45.94
C ASN A 7 8.12 -23.57 -46.61
N GLY A 8 9.27 -22.91 -46.65
CA GLY A 8 9.41 -21.58 -47.23
C GLY A 8 9.09 -20.43 -46.29
N ASN A 9 8.82 -20.66 -45.02
CA ASN A 9 8.49 -19.64 -44.04
C ASN A 9 9.79 -19.00 -43.52
N ARG A 10 9.79 -17.67 -43.35
CA ARG A 10 10.89 -16.94 -42.72
C ARG A 10 10.78 -16.98 -41.22
N ILE A 11 11.75 -17.58 -40.55
CA ILE A 11 11.85 -17.61 -39.10
C ILE A 11 12.91 -16.61 -38.69
N TYR A 12 12.48 -15.58 -37.94
CA TYR A 12 13.38 -14.54 -37.46
C TYR A 12 13.99 -14.97 -36.13
N TYR A 13 15.29 -14.77 -35.98
CA TYR A 13 16.00 -15.06 -34.74
C TYR A 13 16.95 -13.93 -34.38
N SER A 14 17.21 -13.77 -33.09
CA SER A 14 18.21 -12.82 -32.59
C SER A 14 19.52 -13.55 -32.34
N ARG A 15 20.66 -12.98 -32.82
CA ARG A 15 21.99 -13.52 -32.50
C ARG A 15 22.30 -13.52 -31.02
N THR A 16 21.60 -12.71 -30.25
CA THR A 16 21.77 -12.56 -28.80
C THR A 16 20.78 -13.35 -27.97
N GLU A 17 19.94 -14.20 -28.60
CA GLU A 17 18.88 -14.95 -27.93
C GLU A 17 19.39 -15.80 -26.77
N ASN A 18 20.56 -16.40 -26.93
CA ASN A 18 21.24 -17.21 -25.93
C ASN A 18 22.35 -16.43 -25.17
N GLY A 19 22.40 -15.11 -25.31
CA GLY A 19 23.35 -14.26 -24.60
C GLY A 19 22.95 -13.98 -23.17
N ILE A 20 23.90 -13.55 -22.33
CA ILE A 20 23.70 -13.21 -20.91
C ILE A 20 22.62 -12.13 -20.72
N TYR A 21 22.42 -11.28 -21.69
CA TYR A 21 21.43 -10.17 -21.63
C TYR A 21 20.14 -10.45 -22.39
N GLY A 22 19.96 -11.66 -22.95
CA GLY A 22 18.78 -12.04 -23.73
C GLY A 22 18.68 -11.32 -25.10
N SER A 23 17.57 -11.52 -25.77
CA SER A 23 17.25 -10.83 -27.02
C SER A 23 16.73 -9.43 -26.78
N PRO A 24 17.14 -8.42 -27.56
CA PRO A 24 16.45 -7.12 -27.53
C PRO A 24 14.99 -7.31 -27.95
N ALA A 25 14.13 -6.43 -27.46
CA ALA A 25 12.72 -6.42 -27.85
C ALA A 25 12.61 -6.29 -29.38
N GLN A 26 11.82 -7.18 -29.99
CA GLN A 26 11.58 -7.13 -31.42
C GLN A 26 10.45 -6.15 -31.73
N GLY A 27 10.64 -5.35 -32.79
CA GLY A 27 9.66 -4.38 -33.26
C GLY A 27 9.92 -2.95 -32.80
N ALA A 28 9.18 -2.03 -33.37
CA ALA A 28 9.18 -0.63 -32.97
C ALA A 28 8.39 -0.49 -31.66
N SER A 29 8.87 0.32 -30.73
CA SER A 29 8.15 0.68 -29.53
C SER A 29 8.13 2.20 -29.38
N GLY A 30 6.99 2.77 -29.09
CA GLY A 30 6.84 4.20 -28.89
C GLY A 30 5.61 4.46 -28.03
N ILE A 31 5.79 4.52 -26.71
CA ILE A 31 4.70 4.71 -25.77
C ILE A 31 4.80 6.10 -25.14
N VAL A 32 3.74 6.87 -25.25
CA VAL A 32 3.56 8.13 -24.51
C VAL A 32 2.70 7.83 -23.31
N ASN A 33 3.26 7.97 -22.11
CA ASN A 33 2.54 7.79 -20.85
C ASN A 33 2.20 9.15 -20.25
N PHE A 34 1.02 9.26 -19.67
CA PHE A 34 0.61 10.42 -18.91
C PHE A 34 -0.02 10.00 -17.60
N SER A 35 0.19 10.81 -16.57
CA SER A 35 -0.40 10.59 -15.26
C SER A 35 -0.74 11.93 -14.61
N ILE A 36 -1.85 11.94 -13.89
CA ILE A 36 -2.30 13.07 -13.08
C ILE A 36 -2.43 12.57 -11.66
N GLY A 37 -1.62 13.12 -10.77
CA GLY A 37 -1.67 12.83 -9.34
C GLY A 37 -2.17 14.02 -8.55
N ASN A 38 -3.00 13.76 -7.53
CA ASN A 38 -3.50 14.78 -6.62
C ASN A 38 -3.67 14.21 -5.21
N ASN A 39 -3.74 15.11 -4.23
CA ASN A 39 -4.14 14.84 -2.85
C ASN A 39 -5.23 15.83 -2.45
N LEU A 40 -6.06 15.46 -1.49
CA LEU A 40 -7.12 16.32 -0.99
C LEU A 40 -6.98 16.50 0.51
N GLU A 41 -6.73 17.73 0.92
CA GLU A 41 -6.65 18.15 2.31
C GLU A 41 -7.78 19.12 2.64
N MET A 42 -8.33 19.00 3.82
CA MET A 42 -9.34 19.92 4.37
C MET A 42 -8.78 20.60 5.61
N LYS A 43 -8.94 21.90 5.68
CA LYS A 43 -8.67 22.69 6.88
C LYS A 43 -9.95 22.86 7.68
N VAL A 44 -9.92 22.45 8.93
CA VAL A 44 -11.06 22.60 9.86
C VAL A 44 -10.64 23.54 10.99
N LYS A 45 -11.53 24.46 11.34
CA LYS A 45 -11.30 25.36 12.47
C LYS A 45 -11.25 24.58 13.76
N ASN A 46 -10.15 24.71 14.50
CA ASN A 46 -9.98 24.06 15.81
C ASN A 46 -10.06 25.12 16.90
N THR A 47 -11.17 25.13 17.61
CA THR A 47 -11.42 26.08 18.72
C THR A 47 -10.61 25.79 19.98
N LYS A 48 -9.94 24.63 20.05
CA LYS A 48 -9.11 24.21 21.19
C LYS A 48 -7.64 24.58 21.06
N ASP A 49 -7.19 24.96 19.86
CA ASP A 49 -5.81 25.36 19.60
C ASP A 49 -5.74 26.89 19.45
N THR A 50 -5.16 27.52 20.44
CA THR A 50 -5.05 28.99 20.54
C THR A 50 -3.95 29.56 19.66
N ILE A 51 -3.05 28.73 19.12
CA ILE A 51 -1.86 29.19 18.38
C ILE A 51 -2.12 29.19 16.87
N THR A 52 -2.66 28.13 16.32
CA THR A 52 -2.90 28.01 14.87
C THR A 52 -4.37 28.08 14.49
N GLY A 53 -5.28 27.77 15.40
CA GLY A 53 -6.74 27.84 15.17
C GLY A 53 -7.26 26.93 14.05
N GLU A 54 -6.41 26.21 13.33
CA GLU A 54 -6.73 25.36 12.20
C GLU A 54 -6.13 23.96 12.35
N ARG A 55 -6.91 22.95 12.01
CA ARG A 55 -6.45 21.57 11.91
C ARG A 55 -6.57 21.10 10.47
N LYS A 56 -5.49 20.58 9.91
CA LYS A 56 -5.50 19.90 8.60
C LYS A 56 -5.98 18.47 8.77
N ILE A 57 -6.92 18.08 7.93
CA ILE A 57 -7.40 16.69 7.81
C ILE A 57 -7.16 16.25 6.37
N ILE A 58 -6.39 15.20 6.20
CA ILE A 58 -6.16 14.60 4.89
C ILE A 58 -7.38 13.73 4.58
N LEU A 59 -8.15 14.12 3.56
CA LEU A 59 -9.30 13.36 3.10
C LEU A 59 -8.89 12.29 2.09
N LEU A 60 -7.87 12.59 1.28
CA LEU A 60 -7.35 11.69 0.27
C LEU A 60 -5.84 11.88 0.20
N GLU A 61 -5.09 10.86 0.63
CA GLU A 61 -3.62 10.90 0.66
C GLU A 61 -3.02 10.92 -0.74
N SER A 62 -3.59 10.10 -1.62
CA SER A 62 -3.19 10.04 -3.01
C SER A 62 -4.37 9.66 -3.90
N PHE A 63 -4.46 10.34 -5.01
CA PHE A 63 -5.33 10.03 -6.11
C PHE A 63 -4.50 10.12 -7.38
N ASN A 64 -4.43 9.06 -8.15
CA ASN A 64 -3.67 9.03 -9.39
C ASN A 64 -4.49 8.42 -10.51
N VAL A 65 -4.46 9.08 -11.66
CA VAL A 65 -5.04 8.62 -12.91
C VAL A 65 -3.92 8.55 -13.93
N SER A 66 -3.73 7.40 -14.55
CA SER A 66 -2.69 7.19 -15.55
C SER A 66 -3.20 6.40 -16.74
N SER A 67 -2.66 6.71 -17.90
CA SER A 67 -2.88 5.97 -19.13
C SER A 67 -1.69 6.19 -20.08
N GLY A 68 -1.74 5.59 -21.25
CA GLY A 68 -0.72 5.76 -22.27
C GLY A 68 -1.27 5.55 -23.66
N TYR A 69 -0.52 6.01 -24.65
CA TYR A 69 -0.79 5.80 -26.06
C TYR A 69 0.44 5.19 -26.73
N ASP A 70 0.26 4.05 -27.38
CA ASP A 70 1.32 3.35 -28.06
C ASP A 70 1.31 3.72 -29.55
N LEU A 71 2.30 4.49 -29.95
CA LEU A 71 2.47 4.97 -31.33
C LEU A 71 2.93 3.89 -32.30
N ALA A 72 3.49 2.82 -31.79
CA ALA A 72 4.08 1.75 -32.61
C ALA A 72 3.10 0.61 -32.91
N LYS A 73 1.94 0.59 -32.24
CA LYS A 73 0.90 -0.42 -32.48
C LYS A 73 -0.01 -0.03 -33.62
N ASP A 74 -0.39 -1.02 -34.43
CA ASP A 74 -1.36 -0.85 -35.50
C ASP A 74 -2.82 -0.82 -35.01
N SER A 75 -3.07 -1.33 -33.80
CA SER A 75 -4.40 -1.41 -33.20
C SER A 75 -4.32 -1.37 -31.68
N LEU A 76 -5.40 -0.97 -31.03
CA LEU A 76 -5.50 -0.86 -29.57
C LEU A 76 -4.39 0.02 -28.99
N ASN A 77 -4.17 1.18 -29.60
CA ASN A 77 -3.10 2.11 -29.24
C ASN A 77 -3.27 2.72 -27.85
N TRP A 78 -4.52 2.97 -27.39
CA TRP A 78 -4.78 3.46 -26.06
C TRP A 78 -4.61 2.37 -25.02
N GLN A 79 -3.82 2.64 -24.01
CA GLN A 79 -3.75 1.78 -22.84
C GLN A 79 -4.95 2.00 -21.92
N PRO A 80 -5.34 1.00 -21.12
CA PRO A 80 -6.39 1.19 -20.13
C PRO A 80 -6.09 2.35 -19.19
N LEU A 81 -7.10 3.16 -18.91
CA LEU A 81 -7.02 4.20 -17.90
C LEU A 81 -7.00 3.53 -16.52
N ARG A 82 -5.97 3.77 -15.76
CA ARG A 82 -5.80 3.25 -14.40
C ARG A 82 -6.08 4.36 -13.40
N LEU A 83 -6.94 4.07 -12.46
CA LEU A 83 -7.28 4.96 -11.35
C LEU A 83 -6.87 4.28 -10.05
N THR A 84 -6.11 4.97 -9.23
CA THR A 84 -5.75 4.53 -7.88
C THR A 84 -6.05 5.63 -6.88
N ALA A 85 -6.64 5.26 -5.76
CA ALA A 85 -6.93 6.17 -4.67
C ALA A 85 -6.57 5.52 -3.34
N ARG A 86 -6.00 6.31 -2.44
CA ARG A 86 -5.64 5.87 -1.10
C ARG A 86 -6.01 6.93 -0.09
N THR A 87 -6.61 6.49 1.02
CA THR A 87 -6.89 7.35 2.15
C THR A 87 -6.72 6.60 3.46
N THR A 88 -6.29 7.32 4.51
CA THR A 88 -6.22 6.79 5.87
C THR A 88 -7.12 7.63 6.76
N LEU A 89 -8.23 7.05 7.17
CA LEU A 89 -9.19 7.68 8.04
C LEU A 89 -8.83 7.39 9.50
N LEU A 90 -8.90 8.44 10.35
CA LEU A 90 -8.66 8.33 11.80
C LEU A 90 -7.30 7.71 12.17
N ASN A 91 -6.30 7.76 11.28
CA ASN A 91 -4.97 7.14 11.43
C ASN A 91 -4.98 5.62 11.71
N ARG A 92 -6.08 4.95 11.43
CA ARG A 92 -6.27 3.51 11.72
C ARG A 92 -6.93 2.73 10.60
N LEU A 93 -7.78 3.39 9.82
CA LEU A 93 -8.55 2.77 8.75
C LEU A 93 -7.96 3.19 7.42
N GLN A 94 -7.26 2.28 6.76
CA GLN A 94 -6.69 2.51 5.43
C GLN A 94 -7.60 1.92 4.37
N LEU A 95 -8.04 2.76 3.44
CA LEU A 95 -8.79 2.38 2.26
C LEU A 95 -7.93 2.58 1.03
N ASN A 96 -7.76 1.53 0.25
CA ASN A 96 -7.14 1.57 -1.07
C ASN A 96 -8.19 1.18 -2.11
N TYR A 97 -8.25 1.94 -3.18
CA TYR A 97 -9.10 1.67 -4.32
C TYR A 97 -8.26 1.67 -5.59
N SER A 98 -8.46 0.69 -6.44
CA SER A 98 -7.87 0.62 -7.78
C SER A 98 -8.92 0.20 -8.79
N ALA A 99 -8.93 0.83 -9.95
CA ALA A 99 -9.82 0.48 -11.05
C ALA A 99 -9.10 0.67 -12.39
N SER A 100 -9.49 -0.15 -13.34
CA SER A 100 -9.07 -0.01 -14.74
C SER A 100 -10.29 0.17 -15.65
N TYR A 101 -10.15 1.06 -16.61
CA TYR A 101 -11.16 1.42 -17.57
C TYR A 101 -10.60 1.28 -18.97
N THR A 102 -11.40 0.75 -19.89
CA THR A 102 -11.04 0.68 -21.30
C THR A 102 -11.79 1.71 -22.11
N PRO A 103 -11.15 2.35 -23.11
CA PRO A 103 -11.82 3.19 -24.09
C PRO A 103 -12.42 2.39 -25.25
N TYR A 104 -12.22 1.06 -25.29
CA TYR A 104 -12.58 0.20 -26.40
C TYR A 104 -13.86 -0.57 -26.14
N VAL A 105 -14.57 -0.86 -27.23
CA VAL A 105 -15.74 -1.74 -27.24
C VAL A 105 -15.30 -3.18 -26.98
N LEU A 106 -16.09 -3.91 -26.20
CA LEU A 106 -15.94 -5.35 -26.00
C LEU A 106 -16.86 -6.10 -26.96
N ASP A 107 -16.35 -7.13 -27.60
CA ASP A 107 -17.16 -8.07 -28.38
C ASP A 107 -18.05 -8.96 -27.48
N SER A 108 -18.87 -9.80 -28.07
CA SER A 108 -19.74 -10.74 -27.36
C SER A 108 -18.97 -11.78 -26.52
N LEU A 109 -17.67 -11.96 -26.79
CA LEU A 109 -16.78 -12.86 -26.07
C LEU A 109 -15.93 -12.11 -25.01
N GLY A 110 -16.17 -10.81 -24.81
CA GLY A 110 -15.44 -9.98 -23.86
C GLY A 110 -14.05 -9.58 -24.31
N ARG A 111 -13.71 -9.68 -25.60
CA ARG A 111 -12.42 -9.26 -26.16
C ARG A 111 -12.50 -7.80 -26.59
N LEU A 112 -11.39 -7.10 -26.49
CA LEU A 112 -11.28 -5.73 -26.96
C LEU A 112 -11.29 -5.67 -28.48
N THR A 113 -12.15 -4.85 -29.03
CA THR A 113 -12.17 -4.50 -30.45
C THR A 113 -11.38 -3.22 -30.70
N ASN A 114 -11.00 -2.93 -31.93
CA ASN A 114 -10.31 -1.68 -32.25
C ASN A 114 -11.29 -0.48 -32.43
N GLU A 115 -12.51 -0.62 -31.97
CA GLU A 115 -13.52 0.43 -31.99
C GLU A 115 -13.55 1.17 -30.65
N LEU A 116 -13.56 2.50 -30.69
CA LEU A 116 -13.67 3.31 -29.51
C LEU A 116 -15.13 3.35 -29.01
N LEU A 117 -15.31 3.26 -27.70
CA LEU A 117 -16.60 3.40 -27.03
C LEU A 117 -17.25 4.76 -27.31
N PHE A 118 -16.44 5.80 -27.42
CA PHE A 118 -16.93 7.15 -27.71
C PHE A 118 -17.67 7.24 -29.06
N ASP A 119 -17.11 6.60 -30.07
CA ASP A 119 -17.69 6.64 -31.43
C ASP A 119 -18.97 5.82 -31.53
N LYS A 120 -19.10 4.76 -30.76
CA LYS A 120 -20.24 3.83 -30.84
C LYS A 120 -21.33 4.11 -29.82
N GLU A 121 -20.97 4.42 -28.58
CA GLU A 121 -21.90 4.55 -27.46
C GLU A 121 -21.92 5.97 -26.86
N GLY A 122 -21.03 6.88 -27.31
CA GLY A 122 -20.88 8.22 -26.75
C GLY A 122 -20.28 8.23 -25.34
N ILE A 123 -19.70 7.10 -24.87
CA ILE A 123 -19.11 6.94 -23.56
C ILE A 123 -17.58 6.88 -23.70
N LEU A 124 -16.86 7.67 -22.91
CA LEU A 124 -15.40 7.72 -23.00
C LEU A 124 -14.73 6.44 -22.50
N PHE A 125 -15.20 5.86 -21.40
CA PHE A 125 -14.56 4.74 -20.75
C PHE A 125 -15.56 3.78 -20.12
N LYS A 126 -15.27 2.49 -20.18
CA LYS A 126 -16.03 1.43 -19.52
C LYS A 126 -15.14 0.74 -18.48
N ARG A 127 -15.66 0.53 -17.28
CA ARG A 127 -14.93 -0.15 -16.22
C ARG A 127 -14.70 -1.60 -16.60
N GLN A 128 -13.45 -2.04 -16.60
CA GLN A 128 -13.05 -3.43 -16.79
C GLN A 128 -12.92 -4.16 -15.46
N ASN A 129 -12.20 -3.54 -14.52
CA ASN A 129 -11.92 -4.11 -13.22
C ASN A 129 -11.95 -3.03 -12.15
N SER A 130 -12.36 -3.40 -10.95
CA SER A 130 -12.22 -2.54 -9.77
C SER A 130 -11.99 -3.41 -8.55
N GLN A 131 -11.07 -2.98 -7.72
CA GLN A 131 -10.74 -3.61 -6.46
C GLN A 131 -10.64 -2.54 -5.37
N TRP A 132 -11.13 -2.86 -4.21
CA TRP A 132 -10.94 -2.05 -3.01
C TRP A 132 -10.41 -2.94 -1.89
N THR A 133 -9.61 -2.37 -1.04
CA THR A 133 -9.05 -3.05 0.13
C THR A 133 -9.17 -2.13 1.32
N LEU A 134 -9.79 -2.63 2.36
CA LEU A 134 -9.96 -1.94 3.63
C LEU A 134 -9.11 -2.64 4.68
N ASN A 135 -8.17 -1.90 5.28
CA ASN A 135 -7.33 -2.39 6.36
C ASN A 135 -7.62 -1.58 7.63
N LEU A 136 -8.01 -2.25 8.67
CA LEU A 136 -8.18 -1.67 10.00
C LEU A 136 -7.02 -2.15 10.88
N SER A 137 -6.23 -1.22 11.40
CA SER A 137 -5.19 -1.50 12.37
C SER A 137 -5.54 -0.88 13.72
N TRP A 138 -5.59 -1.68 14.76
CA TRP A 138 -5.84 -1.20 16.11
C TRP A 138 -4.74 -1.67 17.06
N GLN A 139 -4.04 -0.72 17.63
CA GLN A 139 -3.05 -0.98 18.65
C GLN A 139 -3.64 -0.65 20.03
N ILE A 140 -3.76 -1.66 20.87
CA ILE A 140 -4.23 -1.52 22.24
C ILE A 140 -3.01 -1.56 23.15
N ASN A 141 -2.58 -0.39 23.60
CA ASN A 141 -1.53 -0.31 24.61
C ASN A 141 -2.23 -0.24 25.98
N PRO A 142 -2.01 -1.20 26.87
CA PRO A 142 -2.47 -1.09 28.24
C PRO A 142 -1.84 0.16 28.86
N LYS A 143 -2.65 1.00 29.49
CA LYS A 143 -2.15 2.16 30.23
C LYS A 143 -1.27 1.63 31.36
N LYS A 144 -0.01 2.01 31.40
CA LYS A 144 0.83 1.83 32.59
C LYS A 144 0.06 2.47 33.75
N SER A 145 -0.34 1.67 34.73
CA SER A 145 -0.81 2.18 36.01
C SER A 145 0.36 2.94 36.64
N GLN A 146 0.28 4.27 36.62
CA GLN A 146 1.22 5.13 37.35
C GLN A 146 0.90 5.09 38.84
N ASN A 147 1.05 3.92 39.47
CA ASN A 147 1.25 3.85 40.90
C ASN A 147 2.76 3.71 41.14
N GLN A 148 3.52 4.72 40.72
CA GLN A 148 4.83 4.93 41.32
C GLN A 148 4.60 5.49 42.71
N HIS A 149 4.47 4.59 43.68
CA HIS A 149 4.96 4.91 45.01
C HIS A 149 6.48 5.05 44.88
N SER A 150 6.92 6.30 44.83
CA SER A 150 8.32 6.67 44.99
C SER A 150 8.74 6.43 46.45
N ASN A 151 8.88 5.18 46.81
CA ASN A 151 9.71 4.78 47.90
C ASN A 151 10.94 4.15 47.30
N GLN A 152 11.90 5.00 47.03
CA GLN A 152 13.28 4.64 46.79
C GLN A 152 13.78 4.08 48.13
N PRO A 153 14.02 2.77 48.30
CA PRO A 153 14.78 2.30 49.47
C PRO A 153 16.22 2.79 49.25
N SER A 154 16.71 3.58 50.18
CA SER A 154 18.13 3.90 50.35
C SER A 154 18.94 2.62 50.13
N GLN A 155 19.97 2.72 49.28
CA GLN A 155 21.01 1.70 49.15
C GLN A 155 21.58 1.35 50.53
N ALA A 156 21.03 0.34 51.14
CA ALA A 156 21.71 -0.34 52.24
C ALA A 156 22.72 -1.28 51.57
N ASP A 157 23.95 -1.07 51.92
CA ASP A 157 25.14 -1.79 51.54
C ASP A 157 25.01 -3.26 51.99
N TYR A 158 24.43 -4.12 51.17
CA TYR A 158 24.38 -5.56 51.42
C TYR A 158 25.56 -6.25 50.79
N SER A 159 26.46 -6.69 51.62
CA SER A 159 27.55 -7.60 51.24
C SER A 159 26.97 -8.90 50.69
N PRO A 160 27.53 -9.43 49.57
CA PRO A 160 26.98 -10.63 48.89
C PRO A 160 26.98 -11.90 49.74
N THR A 161 27.59 -11.89 50.92
CA THR A 161 27.76 -13.06 51.79
C THR A 161 26.59 -13.26 52.77
N GLU A 162 25.74 -12.25 53.00
CA GLU A 162 24.62 -12.35 53.93
C GLU A 162 23.31 -12.89 53.36
N LEU A 163 23.24 -13.02 52.05
CA LEU A 163 22.05 -13.54 51.36
C LEU A 163 21.88 -15.07 51.42
N MET A 164 22.87 -15.81 51.96
CA MET A 164 22.86 -17.26 51.88
C MET A 164 22.29 -17.99 53.12
N TYR A 165 21.96 -17.29 54.20
CA TYR A 165 21.43 -17.95 55.39
C TYR A 165 20.51 -17.05 56.23
N SER A 166 19.34 -16.74 55.73
CA SER A 166 18.27 -16.22 56.59
C SER A 166 17.08 -17.17 56.51
N PRO A 167 16.90 -18.05 57.54
CA PRO A 167 15.72 -18.95 57.59
C PRO A 167 14.40 -18.26 57.96
N PHE A 168 14.38 -16.93 58.05
CA PHE A 168 13.19 -16.13 58.35
C PHE A 168 13.02 -15.04 57.29
N ALA A 169 12.84 -15.44 56.03
CA ALA A 169 12.28 -14.55 55.05
C ALA A 169 10.86 -14.20 55.52
N ASN A 170 10.63 -12.92 55.76
CA ASN A 170 9.35 -12.40 56.20
C ASN A 170 8.29 -12.74 55.09
N PRO A 171 7.24 -13.53 55.37
CA PRO A 171 6.27 -13.92 54.33
C PRO A 171 5.46 -12.74 53.76
N ASN A 172 5.68 -11.53 54.28
CA ASN A 172 5.09 -10.29 53.76
C ASN A 172 6.05 -9.44 52.96
N GLU A 173 7.27 -9.92 52.73
CA GLU A 173 8.15 -9.28 51.80
C GLU A 173 7.72 -9.71 50.39
N ILE A 174 6.75 -8.98 49.86
CA ILE A 174 6.32 -9.07 48.48
C ILE A 174 7.55 -8.81 47.62
N LEU A 175 8.03 -9.86 46.96
CA LEU A 175 9.06 -9.76 45.94
C LEU A 175 8.75 -8.56 45.03
N PRO A 176 9.63 -7.54 44.94
CA PRO A 176 9.35 -6.34 44.14
C PRO A 176 9.42 -6.60 42.64
N ASP A 177 9.45 -7.85 42.24
CA ASP A 177 9.67 -8.21 40.83
C ASP A 177 8.41 -8.86 40.22
N TYR A 178 7.25 -8.22 40.43
CA TYR A 178 6.14 -8.50 39.52
C TYR A 178 6.41 -7.74 38.23
N VAL A 179 7.01 -8.44 37.27
CA VAL A 179 7.19 -7.93 35.91
C VAL A 179 5.79 -7.75 35.34
N ASP A 180 5.32 -6.50 35.30
CA ASP A 180 4.08 -6.14 34.66
C ASP A 180 4.27 -6.33 33.13
N PHE A 181 3.88 -7.49 32.61
CA PHE A 181 3.88 -7.79 31.19
C PHE A 181 2.76 -7.00 30.53
N SER A 182 2.97 -5.70 30.35
CA SER A 182 2.11 -4.91 29.47
C SER A 182 2.38 -5.31 28.02
N ILE A 183 1.77 -6.41 27.58
CA ILE A 183 1.91 -6.88 26.20
C ILE A 183 1.04 -5.99 25.31
N PRO A 184 1.62 -5.21 24.38
CA PRO A 184 0.83 -4.44 23.44
C PRO A 184 0.12 -5.39 22.48
N TRP A 185 -1.17 -5.26 22.34
CA TRP A 185 -1.98 -6.02 21.39
C TRP A 185 -2.10 -5.25 20.07
N ASN A 186 -1.78 -5.92 18.98
CA ASN A 186 -2.03 -5.42 17.64
C ASN A 186 -3.14 -6.25 17.00
N LEU A 187 -4.24 -5.61 16.68
CA LEU A 187 -5.33 -6.20 15.90
C LEU A 187 -5.29 -5.61 14.49
N SER A 188 -5.16 -6.46 13.48
CA SER A 188 -5.28 -6.07 12.07
C SER A 188 -6.41 -6.86 11.42
N LEU A 189 -7.31 -6.16 10.74
CA LEU A 189 -8.40 -6.74 9.96
C LEU A 189 -8.30 -6.21 8.53
N GLY A 190 -8.34 -7.10 7.55
CA GLY A 190 -8.34 -6.76 6.13
C GLY A 190 -9.61 -7.28 5.47
N LEU A 191 -10.19 -6.46 4.59
CA LEU A 191 -11.31 -6.78 3.70
C LEU A 191 -10.92 -6.38 2.27
N SER A 192 -11.22 -7.23 1.30
CA SER A 192 -10.97 -6.98 -0.13
C SER A 192 -12.12 -7.48 -1.00
#